data_5c0879294bc48217437b3dca9bfcb6c5
#
_entry.id   5c0879294bc48217437b3dca9bfcb6c5
#
_cell.length_a   1.000
_cell.length_b   1.000
_cell.length_c   1.000
_cell.angle_alpha   90.00
_cell.angle_beta   90.00
_cell.angle_gamma   90.00
#
_symmetry.space_group_name_H-M   'P 1'
#
loop_
_entity.id
_entity.type
_entity.pdbx_description
1 polymer ?
#
loop_
_entity_poly.entity_id
_entity_poly.type
_entity_poly.pdbx_seq_one_letter_code
_entity_poly.pdbx_strand_id
1 'polypeptide(L)'
;MRCTMGLLKLVIVDDEPILLEGLVKTYDWNGMGYEVVGFAQSGEQALKIIREKKPHVVLTDIRMKQISGLMVMEEIKKENPECQFVVLSAYRDFEYAQTWEHSHIF
;
A
#
# COMPACT_ATOMS: atom_id res chain seq x y z
N MET A 1 -2.81 -23.76 11.00
CA MET A 1 -2.17 -23.27 10.40
C MET A 1 -2.67 -22.71 9.26
N ARG A 2 -2.10 -22.05 8.64
CA ARG A 2 -2.54 -21.45 7.65
C ARG A 2 -2.09 -22.03 6.47
N CYS A 3 -2.81 -22.37 5.62
CA CYS A 3 -2.32 -22.92 4.46
C CYS A 3 -1.91 -21.84 3.55
N THR A 4 -1.26 -22.19 2.47
CA THR A 4 -0.77 -21.23 1.55
C THR A 4 -1.88 -20.44 0.91
N MET A 5 -3.06 -21.02 0.86
CA MET A 5 -4.19 -20.29 0.34
C MET A 5 -4.57 -19.14 1.22
N GLY A 6 -4.06 -19.10 2.43
CA GLY A 6 -4.40 -18.01 3.32
C GLY A 6 -3.62 -16.75 3.13
N LEU A 7 -2.66 -16.71 2.20
CA LEU A 7 -1.89 -15.50 2.00
C LEU A 7 -2.74 -14.40 1.39
N LEU A 8 -2.61 -13.21 1.94
CA LEU A 8 -3.28 -12.03 1.40
C LEU A 8 -2.37 -11.37 0.39
N LYS A 9 -2.93 -10.96 -0.72
CA LYS A 9 -2.16 -10.29 -1.75
C LYS A 9 -1.86 -8.86 -1.33
N LEU A 10 -0.61 -8.47 -1.47
CA LEU A 10 -0.13 -7.17 -1.02
C LEU A 10 0.56 -6.42 -2.14
N VAL A 11 0.25 -5.15 -2.27
CA VAL A 11 0.98 -4.24 -3.16
C VAL A 11 1.64 -3.19 -2.29
N ILE A 12 2.90 -2.90 -2.57
CA ILE A 12 3.68 -1.92 -1.82
C ILE A 12 3.97 -0.74 -2.72
N VAL A 13 3.71 0.46 -2.22
CA VAL A 13 3.86 1.69 -3.00
C VAL A 13 4.73 2.68 -2.27
N ASP A 14 5.79 3.14 -2.92
CA ASP A 14 6.67 4.15 -2.35
C ASP A 14 7.44 4.77 -3.51
N ASP A 15 7.51 6.10 -3.58
CA ASP A 15 8.19 6.74 -4.69
C ASP A 15 9.70 6.83 -4.49
N GLU A 16 10.22 6.35 -3.39
CA GLU A 16 11.65 6.27 -3.16
C GLU A 16 12.13 4.87 -3.50
N PRO A 17 12.86 4.69 -4.60
CA PRO A 17 13.22 3.33 -5.03
C PRO A 17 13.98 2.52 -3.99
N ILE A 18 14.87 3.18 -3.25
CA ILE A 18 15.66 2.46 -2.25
C ILE A 18 14.78 2.00 -1.10
N LEU A 19 13.86 2.84 -0.67
CA LEU A 19 12.95 2.46 0.41
C LEU A 19 12.01 1.37 -0.05
N LEU A 20 11.53 1.47 -1.27
CA LEU A 20 10.64 0.45 -1.81
C LEU A 20 11.34 -0.89 -1.86
N GLU A 21 12.56 -0.90 -2.36
CA GLU A 21 13.32 -2.14 -2.43
C GLU A 21 13.54 -2.71 -1.03
N GLY A 22 13.85 -1.84 -0.08
CA GLY A 22 14.04 -2.26 1.30
C GLY A 22 12.79 -2.87 1.89
N LEU A 23 11.64 -2.25 1.64
CA LEU A 23 10.39 -2.79 2.16
C LEU A 23 10.09 -4.15 1.57
N VAL A 24 10.30 -4.29 0.27
CA VAL A 24 10.00 -5.56 -0.38
C VAL A 24 10.91 -6.67 0.09
N LYS A 25 12.20 -6.36 0.28
CA LYS A 25 13.19 -7.40 0.56
C LYS A 25 13.47 -7.67 2.02
N THR A 26 13.27 -6.66 2.87
CA THR A 26 13.69 -6.79 4.26
C THR A 26 12.76 -7.66 5.09
N TYR A 27 11.48 -7.58 4.83
CA TYR A 27 10.52 -8.26 5.66
C TYR A 27 10.10 -9.59 5.07
N ASP A 28 9.83 -10.54 5.95
CA ASP A 28 9.34 -11.84 5.54
C ASP A 28 7.83 -11.76 5.39
N TRP A 29 7.39 -11.19 4.26
CA TRP A 29 5.97 -10.98 4.05
C TRP A 29 5.18 -12.28 4.08
N ASN A 30 5.73 -13.32 3.47
CA ASN A 30 5.04 -14.62 3.47
C ASN A 30 4.88 -15.14 4.88
N GLY A 31 5.90 -14.99 5.71
CA GLY A 31 5.81 -15.42 7.09
C GLY A 31 4.77 -14.65 7.88
N MET A 32 4.47 -13.43 7.44
CA MET A 32 3.46 -12.61 8.09
C MET A 32 2.07 -12.80 7.49
N GLY A 33 1.96 -13.63 6.49
CA GLY A 33 0.66 -13.90 5.90
C GLY A 33 0.36 -13.15 4.61
N TYR A 34 1.39 -12.57 3.98
CA TYR A 34 1.18 -11.75 2.79
C TYR A 34 2.00 -12.26 1.62
N GLU A 35 1.44 -12.09 0.44
CA GLU A 35 2.16 -12.37 -0.79
C GLU A 35 2.29 -11.06 -1.54
N VAL A 36 3.50 -10.58 -1.77
CA VAL A 36 3.72 -9.34 -2.49
C VAL A 36 3.51 -9.62 -3.98
N VAL A 37 2.41 -9.13 -4.52
CA VAL A 37 2.07 -9.40 -5.92
C VAL A 37 2.48 -8.26 -6.82
N GLY A 38 2.95 -7.15 -6.26
CA GLY A 38 3.44 -6.04 -7.07
C GLY A 38 3.89 -4.90 -6.22
N PHE A 39 4.56 -3.95 -6.86
CA PHE A 39 4.99 -2.74 -6.19
C PHE A 39 4.98 -1.61 -7.20
N ALA A 40 4.91 -0.38 -6.70
CA ALA A 40 4.81 0.79 -7.55
C ALA A 40 5.62 1.92 -6.96
N GLN A 41 6.13 2.78 -7.84
CA GLN A 41 6.93 3.93 -7.42
C GLN A 41 6.20 5.24 -7.61
N SER A 42 4.96 5.20 -8.05
CA SER A 42 4.18 6.42 -8.20
C SER A 42 2.71 6.09 -8.01
N GLY A 43 1.91 7.13 -7.79
CA GLY A 43 0.48 6.92 -7.65
C GLY A 43 -0.14 6.37 -8.92
N GLU A 44 0.35 6.81 -10.07
CA GLU A 44 -0.19 6.32 -11.33
C GLU A 44 0.11 4.85 -11.53
N GLN A 45 1.34 4.44 -11.23
CA GLN A 45 1.69 3.03 -11.29
C GLN A 45 0.87 2.24 -10.29
N ALA A 46 0.66 2.82 -9.11
CA ALA A 46 -0.09 2.15 -8.06
C ALA A 46 -1.51 1.88 -8.52
N LEU A 47 -2.17 2.88 -9.10
CA LEU A 47 -3.53 2.67 -9.56
C LEU A 47 -3.59 1.56 -10.59
N LYS A 48 -2.64 1.56 -11.51
CA LYS A 48 -2.62 0.56 -12.56
C LYS A 48 -2.44 -0.84 -12.00
N ILE A 49 -1.45 -1.01 -11.12
CA ILE A 49 -1.14 -2.35 -10.63
C ILE A 49 -2.19 -2.84 -9.65
N ILE A 50 -2.80 -1.94 -8.87
CA ILE A 50 -3.85 -2.33 -7.96
C ILE A 50 -5.07 -2.80 -8.74
N ARG A 51 -5.42 -2.09 -9.80
CA ARG A 51 -6.56 -2.50 -10.62
C ARG A 51 -6.29 -3.83 -11.32
N GLU A 52 -5.05 -4.04 -11.69
CA GLU A 52 -4.66 -5.25 -12.40
C GLU A 52 -4.58 -6.45 -11.48
N LYS A 53 -3.95 -6.30 -10.33
CA LYS A 53 -3.69 -7.42 -9.42
C LYS A 53 -4.77 -7.63 -8.39
N LYS A 54 -5.57 -6.62 -8.14
CA LYS A 54 -6.66 -6.68 -7.16
C LYS A 54 -6.20 -7.23 -5.82
N PRO A 55 -5.26 -6.53 -5.17
CA PRO A 55 -4.73 -7.01 -3.91
C PRO A 55 -5.74 -6.85 -2.79
N HIS A 56 -5.53 -7.57 -1.71
CA HIS A 56 -6.33 -7.41 -0.51
C HIS A 56 -5.86 -6.21 0.29
N VAL A 57 -4.55 -5.94 0.25
CA VAL A 57 -3.95 -4.90 1.08
C VAL A 57 -2.96 -4.10 0.25
N VAL A 58 -2.95 -2.81 0.44
CA VAL A 58 -1.98 -1.91 -0.18
C VAL A 58 -1.25 -1.17 0.92
N LEU A 59 0.07 -1.27 0.90
CA LEU A 59 0.92 -0.54 1.84
C LEU A 59 1.50 0.63 1.06
N THR A 60 1.16 1.84 1.42
CA THR A 60 1.54 3.00 0.62
C THR A 60 2.09 4.12 1.49
N ASP A 61 3.00 4.89 0.91
CA ASP A 61 3.47 6.12 1.51
C ASP A 61 2.41 7.20 1.25
N ILE A 62 2.30 8.14 2.15
CA ILE A 62 1.34 9.23 1.99
C ILE A 62 1.78 10.18 0.90
N ARG A 63 3.03 10.59 0.95
CA ARG A 63 3.51 11.65 0.06
C ARG A 63 4.25 11.06 -1.11
N MET A 64 3.68 11.26 -2.28
CA MET A 64 4.31 10.87 -3.51
C MET A 64 4.18 12.04 -4.47
N LYS A 65 4.98 12.02 -5.51
CA LYS A 65 5.18 13.21 -6.31
C LYS A 65 3.94 13.74 -6.98
N GLN A 66 3.19 12.92 -7.65
CA GLN A 66 2.07 13.40 -8.44
C GLN A 66 0.74 13.09 -7.82
N ILE A 67 0.54 11.86 -7.50
CA ILE A 67 -0.69 11.41 -6.86
C ILE A 67 -0.31 10.87 -5.50
N SER A 68 -0.85 11.47 -4.46
CA SER A 68 -0.51 11.05 -3.10
C SER A 68 -1.11 9.69 -2.79
N GLY A 69 -0.56 9.05 -1.77
CA GLY A 69 -1.09 7.77 -1.32
C GLY A 69 -2.55 7.86 -0.91
N LEU A 70 -2.95 9.01 -0.36
CA LEU A 70 -4.34 9.19 0.04
C LEU A 70 -5.25 9.26 -1.18
N MET A 71 -4.79 9.88 -2.26
CA MET A 71 -5.59 9.93 -3.47
C MET A 71 -5.74 8.56 -4.10
N VAL A 72 -4.68 7.75 -4.06
CA VAL A 72 -4.75 6.39 -4.56
C VAL A 72 -5.78 5.61 -3.75
N MET A 73 -5.73 5.75 -2.43
CA MET A 73 -6.66 5.06 -1.56
C MET A 73 -8.10 5.47 -1.89
N GLU A 74 -8.31 6.76 -2.08
CA GLU A 74 -9.65 7.25 -2.35
C GLU A 74 -10.22 6.68 -3.64
N GLU A 75 -9.41 6.68 -4.69
CA GLU A 75 -9.85 6.14 -5.98
C GLU A 75 -10.16 4.65 -5.90
N ILE A 76 -9.28 3.90 -5.28
CA ILE A 76 -9.46 2.46 -5.21
C ILE A 76 -10.63 2.10 -4.32
N LYS A 77 -10.85 2.83 -3.24
CA LYS A 77 -11.97 2.54 -2.35
C LYS A 77 -13.32 2.73 -3.04
N LYS A 78 -13.37 3.62 -4.02
CA LYS A 78 -14.59 3.77 -4.80
C LYS A 78 -14.87 2.54 -5.66
N GLU A 79 -13.80 1.94 -6.18
CA GLU A 79 -13.94 0.80 -7.08
C GLU A 79 -14.00 -0.52 -6.30
N ASN A 80 -13.25 -0.62 -5.22
CA ASN A 80 -13.14 -1.85 -4.46
C ASN A 80 -13.06 -1.51 -2.98
N PRO A 81 -14.19 -1.31 -2.32
CA PRO A 81 -14.20 -0.89 -0.91
C PRO A 81 -13.56 -1.90 0.03
N GLU A 82 -13.41 -3.15 -0.41
CA GLU A 82 -12.84 -4.15 0.47
C GLU A 82 -11.32 -4.14 0.50
N CYS A 83 -10.70 -3.42 -0.41
CA CYS A 83 -9.26 -3.33 -0.41
C CYS A 83 -8.82 -2.49 0.79
N GLN A 84 -7.94 -3.03 1.61
CA GLN A 84 -7.47 -2.35 2.80
C GLN A 84 -6.20 -1.60 2.49
N PHE A 85 -6.08 -0.41 3.07
CA PHE A 85 -4.89 0.41 2.88
C PHE A 85 -4.20 0.61 4.21
N VAL A 86 -2.88 0.45 4.20
CA VAL A 86 -2.04 0.76 5.35
C VAL A 86 -1.15 1.89 4.89
N VAL A 87 -1.27 3.04 5.54
CA VAL A 87 -0.59 4.24 5.11
C VAL A 87 0.59 4.49 6.02
N LEU A 88 1.78 4.49 5.45
CA LEU A 88 2.98 4.81 6.21
C LEU A 88 3.18 6.30 6.16
N SER A 89 3.44 6.90 7.28
CA SER A 89 3.68 8.33 7.30
C SER A 89 4.95 8.61 8.06
N ALA A 90 5.73 9.52 7.51
CA ALA A 90 6.87 10.01 8.21
C ALA A 90 6.38 10.90 9.34
N TYR A 91 7.29 11.22 10.21
CA TYR A 91 6.99 12.00 11.36
C TYR A 91 6.15 13.24 11.05
N ARG A 92 6.52 14.00 10.03
CA ARG A 92 5.80 15.21 9.78
C ARG A 92 4.56 15.03 8.92
N ASP A 93 4.33 13.84 8.43
CA ASP A 93 3.14 13.58 7.65
C ASP A 93 1.99 13.12 8.52
N PHE A 94 2.23 13.02 9.81
CA PHE A 94 1.23 12.55 10.73
C PHE A 94 0.00 13.45 10.74
N GLU A 95 0.21 14.76 10.75
CA GLU A 95 -0.92 15.69 10.74
C GLU A 95 -1.72 15.57 9.46
N TYR A 96 -1.02 15.40 8.36
CA TYR A 96 -1.66 15.24 7.07
C TYR A 96 -2.54 13.99 7.07
N ALA A 97 -2.03 12.92 7.61
CA ALA A 97 -2.76 11.67 7.67
C ALA A 97 -3.93 11.73 8.64
N GLN A 98 -3.84 12.53 9.65
CA GLN A 98 -4.91 12.63 10.64
C GLN A 98 -6.21 13.16 10.05
N THR A 99 -6.14 13.84 8.95
CA THR A 99 -7.36 14.33 8.32
C THR A 99 -8.19 13.20 7.73
N TRP A 100 -7.62 12.00 7.68
CA TRP A 100 -8.31 10.84 7.14
C TRP A 100 -8.66 9.91 8.27
N GLU A 101 -9.80 10.18 8.88
CA GLU A 101 -10.17 9.44 10.08
C GLU A 101 -10.38 7.97 9.84
N HIS A 102 -10.57 7.57 8.59
CA HIS A 102 -10.79 6.16 8.30
C HIS A 102 -9.55 5.47 7.76
N SER A 103 -8.44 6.17 7.71
CA SER A 103 -7.25 5.53 7.17
C SER A 103 -6.64 4.61 8.21
N HIS A 104 -5.87 3.66 7.74
CA HIS A 104 -5.15 2.76 8.61
C HIS A 104 -3.72 3.26 8.66
N ILE A 105 -3.33 3.84 9.79
CA ILE A 105 -2.06 4.53 9.93
C ILE A 105 -1.16 3.82 10.91
N PHE A 106 0.09 3.69 10.54
CA PHE A 106 1.10 3.11 11.39
C PHE A 106 2.15 4.13 11.74
#